data_98c61beb333290f0f12315a4894727db
#
_entry.id   98c61beb333290f0f12315a4894727db
#
_cell.length_a   1.000
_cell.length_b   1.000
_cell.length_c   1.000
_cell.angle_alpha   90.00
_cell.angle_beta   90.00
_cell.angle_gamma   90.00
#
_symmetry.space_group_name_H-M   'P 1'
#
loop_
_entity.id
_entity.type
_entity.pdbx_description
1 polymer ?
#
loop_
_entity_poly.entity_id
_entity_poly.type
_entity_poly.pdbx_seq_one_letter_code
_entity_poly.pdbx_strand_id
1 'polypeptide(L)'
;MKYFGAHVSASGGVENAPVNAKNIGATAFALFTKNQRQWNAPPLTAEQCERFRKACAECGYTPAQILPHDSYLINLGHPEREGLEKSRESFIGEMSRCEALGLDRLNFHPGSHLNKITALMSLDRIAESINIALDRTHGVTAVIENTAGQGSNLGFAFEQLAYIIDLSLIHISEPTRRRGI
;
A
#
# COMPACT_ATOMS: atom_id res chain seq x y z
N MET A 1 18.80 1.66 -15.59
CA MET A 1 18.97 0.22 -15.22
C MET A 1 17.58 -0.37 -15.10
N LYS A 2 17.35 -1.63 -15.54
CA LYS A 2 16.07 -2.32 -15.33
C LYS A 2 16.14 -3.04 -13.98
N TYR A 3 15.06 -2.93 -13.19
CA TYR A 3 14.93 -3.61 -11.91
C TYR A 3 14.14 -4.90 -12.08
N PHE A 4 14.65 -5.98 -11.49
CA PHE A 4 14.00 -7.30 -11.46
C PHE A 4 13.94 -7.77 -10.01
N GLY A 5 12.79 -8.21 -9.58
CA GLY A 5 12.61 -8.59 -8.20
C GLY A 5 11.49 -9.59 -7.97
N ALA A 6 11.28 -9.90 -6.72
CA ALA A 6 10.23 -10.78 -6.25
C ALA A 6 9.61 -10.23 -4.98
N HIS A 7 8.44 -10.74 -4.63
CA HIS A 7 7.88 -10.57 -3.31
C HIS A 7 8.65 -11.47 -2.34
N VAL A 8 9.37 -10.88 -1.38
CA VAL A 8 10.24 -11.62 -0.45
C VAL A 8 9.64 -11.69 0.95
N SER A 9 10.03 -12.70 1.71
CA SER A 9 9.60 -12.88 3.08
C SER A 9 10.24 -11.83 4.00
N ALA A 10 9.42 -11.27 4.89
CA ALA A 10 9.83 -10.44 6.03
C ALA A 10 9.65 -11.20 7.36
N SER A 11 9.58 -12.52 7.31
CA SER A 11 9.41 -13.35 8.51
C SER A 11 10.57 -13.18 9.48
N GLY A 12 10.26 -13.00 10.76
CA GLY A 12 11.25 -12.73 11.80
C GLY A 12 11.64 -11.27 11.98
N GLY A 13 11.22 -10.38 11.05
CA GLY A 13 11.46 -8.95 11.09
C GLY A 13 11.57 -8.36 9.68
N VAL A 14 11.15 -7.08 9.52
CA VAL A 14 11.18 -6.42 8.20
C VAL A 14 12.60 -6.30 7.64
N GLU A 15 13.60 -6.23 8.49
CA GLU A 15 15.02 -6.20 8.15
C GLU A 15 15.53 -7.43 7.40
N ASN A 16 14.80 -8.55 7.48
CA ASN A 16 15.15 -9.76 6.72
C ASN A 16 14.79 -9.67 5.24
N ALA A 17 13.86 -8.80 4.87
CA ALA A 17 13.41 -8.68 3.48
C ALA A 17 14.55 -8.24 2.52
N PRO A 18 15.34 -7.18 2.77
CA PRO A 18 16.46 -6.82 1.90
C PRO A 18 17.53 -7.93 1.81
N VAL A 19 17.77 -8.65 2.90
CA VAL A 19 18.72 -9.79 2.90
C VAL A 19 18.20 -10.93 2.02
N ASN A 20 16.91 -11.27 2.14
CA ASN A 20 16.28 -12.30 1.32
C ASN A 20 16.27 -11.92 -0.16
N ALA A 21 16.02 -10.65 -0.48
CA ALA A 21 16.10 -10.15 -1.86
C ALA A 21 17.52 -10.26 -2.42
N LYS A 22 18.53 -9.89 -1.64
CA LYS A 22 19.94 -9.99 -2.03
C LYS A 22 20.36 -11.43 -2.30
N ASN A 23 19.92 -12.36 -1.45
CA ASN A 23 20.27 -13.79 -1.56
C ASN A 23 19.76 -14.44 -2.85
N ILE A 24 18.67 -13.95 -3.43
CA ILE A 24 18.14 -14.42 -4.72
C ILE A 24 18.65 -13.60 -5.92
N GLY A 25 19.56 -12.65 -5.70
CA GLY A 25 20.10 -11.80 -6.76
C GLY A 25 19.12 -10.76 -7.30
N ALA A 26 18.05 -10.43 -6.55
CA ALA A 26 17.07 -9.43 -6.95
C ALA A 26 17.68 -8.03 -6.93
N THR A 27 17.28 -7.17 -7.88
CA THR A 27 17.69 -5.77 -7.95
C THR A 27 16.60 -4.81 -7.46
N ALA A 28 15.41 -5.33 -7.13
CA ALA A 28 14.29 -4.69 -6.49
C ALA A 28 13.47 -5.74 -5.75
N PHE A 29 12.60 -5.35 -4.82
CA PHE A 29 11.72 -6.31 -4.14
C PHE A 29 10.43 -5.69 -3.62
N ALA A 30 9.45 -6.56 -3.42
CA ALA A 30 8.23 -6.25 -2.67
C ALA A 30 8.24 -7.03 -1.33
N LEU A 31 7.53 -6.50 -0.34
CA LEU A 31 7.36 -7.14 0.96
C LEU A 31 6.01 -6.75 1.57
N PHE A 32 5.54 -7.57 2.51
CA PHE A 32 4.52 -7.13 3.46
C PHE A 32 5.19 -6.54 4.70
N THR A 33 4.78 -5.34 5.12
CA THR A 33 5.35 -4.68 6.31
C THR A 33 4.86 -5.27 7.62
N LYS A 34 3.79 -6.10 7.57
CA LYS A 34 3.25 -6.92 8.66
C LYS A 34 2.71 -8.23 8.08
N ASN A 35 2.21 -9.12 8.93
CA ASN A 35 1.54 -10.32 8.46
C ASN A 35 0.27 -9.95 7.67
N GLN A 36 0.25 -10.32 6.38
CA GLN A 36 -0.83 -10.00 5.43
C GLN A 36 -2.17 -10.69 5.76
N ARG A 37 -2.20 -11.59 6.73
CA ARG A 37 -3.41 -12.29 7.20
C ARG A 37 -3.92 -11.76 8.55
N GLN A 38 -3.34 -10.68 9.04
CA GLN A 38 -3.73 -10.04 10.29
C GLN A 38 -4.13 -8.58 10.05
N TRP A 39 -5.26 -8.20 10.67
CA TRP A 39 -5.75 -6.82 10.59
C TRP A 39 -4.83 -5.84 11.30
N ASN A 40 -4.42 -6.19 12.50
CA ASN A 40 -3.63 -5.31 13.36
C ASN A 40 -2.22 -5.89 13.56
N ALA A 41 -1.26 -5.01 13.65
CA ALA A 41 0.08 -5.29 14.12
C ALA A 41 0.54 -4.12 15.00
N PRO A 42 1.35 -4.35 16.03
CA PRO A 42 1.93 -3.25 16.79
C PRO A 42 2.73 -2.32 15.86
N PRO A 43 2.81 -1.03 16.17
CA PRO A 43 3.68 -0.11 15.45
C PRO A 43 5.12 -0.65 15.40
N LEU A 44 5.85 -0.31 14.35
CA LEU A 44 7.28 -0.60 14.28
C LEU A 44 8.03 0.24 15.32
N THR A 45 8.94 -0.37 16.05
CA THR A 45 9.83 0.37 16.95
C THR A 45 10.90 1.12 16.16
N ALA A 46 11.45 2.20 16.74
CA ALA A 46 12.55 2.95 16.13
C ALA A 46 13.73 2.03 15.80
N GLU A 47 14.04 1.08 16.69
CA GLU A 47 15.11 0.09 16.48
C GLU A 47 14.83 -0.85 15.29
N GLN A 48 13.57 -1.31 15.11
CA GLN A 48 13.19 -2.12 13.94
C GLN A 48 13.35 -1.33 12.64
N CYS A 49 12.92 -0.06 12.64
CA CYS A 49 13.08 0.82 11.49
C CYS A 49 14.55 1.08 11.15
N GLU A 50 15.39 1.26 12.16
CA GLU A 50 16.83 1.45 11.96
C GLU A 50 17.50 0.19 11.41
N ARG A 51 17.19 -0.99 11.96
CA ARG A 51 17.69 -2.27 11.43
C ARG A 51 17.29 -2.48 9.97
N PHE A 52 16.04 -2.14 9.60
CA PHE A 52 15.60 -2.25 8.21
C PHE A 52 16.40 -1.33 7.29
N ARG A 53 16.54 -0.03 7.65
CA ARG A 53 17.31 0.94 6.84
C ARG A 53 18.77 0.52 6.69
N LYS A 54 19.39 0.04 7.78
CA LYS A 54 20.75 -0.48 7.77
C LYS A 54 20.89 -1.68 6.83
N ALA A 55 19.99 -2.66 6.93
CA ALA A 55 19.99 -3.84 6.06
C ALA A 55 19.79 -3.46 4.58
N CYS A 56 18.91 -2.49 4.27
CA CYS A 56 18.77 -1.96 2.91
C CYS A 56 20.10 -1.37 2.40
N ALA A 57 20.75 -0.52 3.19
CA ALA A 57 22.01 0.10 2.81
C ALA A 57 23.14 -0.93 2.58
N GLU A 58 23.29 -1.92 3.48
CA GLU A 58 24.26 -3.01 3.36
C GLU A 58 24.01 -3.91 2.16
N CYS A 59 22.74 -4.11 1.79
CA CYS A 59 22.36 -4.88 0.60
C CYS A 59 22.39 -4.05 -0.70
N GLY A 60 22.52 -2.72 -0.62
CA GLY A 60 22.59 -1.81 -1.76
C GLY A 60 21.23 -1.42 -2.32
N TYR A 61 20.16 -1.46 -1.51
CA TYR A 61 18.82 -1.02 -1.89
C TYR A 61 18.51 0.39 -1.40
N THR A 62 17.82 1.14 -2.24
CA THR A 62 17.21 2.43 -1.93
C THR A 62 15.68 2.30 -1.94
N PRO A 63 14.91 3.24 -1.39
CA PRO A 63 13.44 3.21 -1.45
C PRO A 63 12.88 3.04 -2.86
N ALA A 64 13.56 3.58 -3.89
CA ALA A 64 13.16 3.46 -5.29
C ALA A 64 13.08 2.01 -5.82
N GLN A 65 13.72 1.06 -5.14
CA GLN A 65 13.77 -0.36 -5.51
C GLN A 65 12.85 -1.23 -4.65
N ILE A 66 12.10 -0.61 -3.74
CA ILE A 66 11.27 -1.33 -2.76
C ILE A 66 9.82 -0.92 -2.94
N LEU A 67 8.94 -1.90 -3.18
CA LEU A 67 7.50 -1.68 -3.33
C LEU A 67 6.75 -2.53 -2.29
N PRO A 68 6.47 -2.00 -1.10
CA PRO A 68 5.62 -2.69 -0.14
C PRO A 68 4.22 -2.94 -0.71
N HIS A 69 3.60 -4.01 -0.27
CA HIS A 69 2.22 -4.35 -0.60
C HIS A 69 1.38 -4.40 0.67
N ASP A 70 0.14 -3.95 0.58
CA ASP A 70 -0.79 -3.99 1.70
C ASP A 70 -1.35 -5.40 1.97
N SER A 71 -2.08 -5.56 3.06
CA SER A 71 -2.73 -6.82 3.42
C SER A 71 -3.90 -7.12 2.48
N TYR A 72 -4.01 -8.36 2.01
CA TYR A 72 -5.16 -8.88 1.23
C TYR A 72 -6.51 -8.80 1.94
N LEU A 73 -6.54 -8.52 3.24
CA LEU A 73 -7.76 -8.33 4.01
C LEU A 73 -8.41 -6.97 3.75
N ILE A 74 -7.64 -6.00 3.27
CA ILE A 74 -8.08 -4.62 3.07
C ILE A 74 -9.00 -4.55 1.85
N ASN A 75 -10.18 -3.94 2.04
CA ASN A 75 -11.13 -3.65 0.99
C ASN A 75 -11.62 -2.20 1.16
N LEU A 76 -10.98 -1.27 0.46
CA LEU A 76 -11.27 0.16 0.55
C LEU A 76 -12.63 0.54 -0.05
N GLY A 77 -13.26 -0.36 -0.80
CA GLY A 77 -14.61 -0.24 -1.35
C GLY A 77 -15.67 -1.05 -0.62
N HIS A 78 -15.40 -1.51 0.61
CA HIS A 78 -16.28 -2.43 1.35
C HIS A 78 -17.71 -1.89 1.48
N PRO A 79 -18.75 -2.72 1.20
CA PRO A 79 -20.16 -2.28 1.20
C PRO A 79 -20.70 -1.96 2.60
N GLU A 80 -20.19 -2.59 3.63
CA GLU A 80 -20.64 -2.40 5.01
C GLU A 80 -19.71 -1.44 5.75
N ARG A 81 -20.30 -0.53 6.55
CA ARG A 81 -19.56 0.51 7.25
C ARG A 81 -18.45 -0.04 8.15
N GLU A 82 -18.75 -1.06 8.94
CA GLU A 82 -17.77 -1.65 9.85
C GLU A 82 -16.56 -2.21 9.10
N GLY A 83 -16.79 -2.96 8.01
CA GLY A 83 -15.73 -3.50 7.16
C GLY A 83 -14.92 -2.41 6.45
N LEU A 84 -15.59 -1.32 6.04
CA LEU A 84 -14.96 -0.16 5.42
C LEU A 84 -14.03 0.57 6.40
N GLU A 85 -14.52 0.90 7.59
CA GLU A 85 -13.71 1.59 8.60
C GLU A 85 -12.51 0.74 9.05
N LYS A 86 -12.72 -0.56 9.23
CA LYS A 86 -11.63 -1.49 9.55
C LYS A 86 -10.57 -1.56 8.44
N SER A 87 -10.99 -1.53 7.19
CA SER A 87 -10.08 -1.50 6.04
C SER A 87 -9.32 -0.18 5.97
N ARG A 88 -9.99 0.96 6.19
CA ARG A 88 -9.38 2.29 6.25
C ARG A 88 -8.30 2.39 7.32
N GLU A 89 -8.60 1.99 8.54
CA GLU A 89 -7.64 2.01 9.66
C GLU A 89 -6.44 1.08 9.39
N SER A 90 -6.69 -0.12 8.82
CA SER A 90 -5.60 -1.02 8.44
C SER A 90 -4.72 -0.43 7.33
N PHE A 91 -5.31 0.20 6.32
CA PHE A 91 -4.58 0.83 5.22
C PHE A 91 -3.73 2.02 5.70
N ILE A 92 -4.29 2.89 6.55
CA ILE A 92 -3.56 3.99 7.19
C ILE A 92 -2.37 3.44 7.99
N GLY A 93 -2.59 2.36 8.74
CA GLY A 93 -1.52 1.69 9.47
C GLY A 93 -0.40 1.16 8.56
N GLU A 94 -0.73 0.62 7.39
CA GLU A 94 0.28 0.18 6.40
C GLU A 94 1.05 1.37 5.80
N MET A 95 0.36 2.46 5.47
CA MET A 95 0.98 3.70 5.00
C MET A 95 1.95 4.28 6.05
N SER A 96 1.52 4.36 7.33
CA SER A 96 2.36 4.82 8.44
C SER A 96 3.58 3.91 8.66
N ARG A 97 3.47 2.61 8.43
CA ARG A 97 4.61 1.68 8.50
C ARG A 97 5.61 1.95 7.38
N CYS A 98 5.14 2.24 6.16
CA CYS A 98 6.01 2.64 5.05
C CYS A 98 6.76 3.94 5.38
N GLU A 99 6.06 4.95 5.89
CA GLU A 99 6.64 6.22 6.36
C GLU A 99 7.75 5.98 7.41
N ALA A 100 7.46 5.18 8.45
CA ALA A 100 8.42 4.85 9.51
C ALA A 100 9.67 4.13 8.98
N LEU A 101 9.53 3.28 7.97
CA LEU A 101 10.63 2.57 7.31
C LEU A 101 11.45 3.47 6.35
N GLY A 102 10.95 4.67 6.03
CA GLY A 102 11.55 5.56 5.03
C GLY A 102 11.26 5.13 3.59
N LEU A 103 10.13 4.44 3.36
CA LEU A 103 9.66 4.02 2.06
C LEU A 103 8.64 5.03 1.52
N ASP A 104 8.67 5.28 0.21
CA ASP A 104 7.93 6.38 -0.43
C ASP A 104 6.66 5.93 -1.16
N ARG A 105 6.30 4.64 -1.09
CA ARG A 105 5.13 4.08 -1.77
C ARG A 105 4.57 2.85 -1.08
N LEU A 106 3.26 2.59 -1.32
CA LEU A 106 2.57 1.37 -0.90
C LEU A 106 1.67 0.89 -2.05
N ASN A 107 1.88 -0.33 -2.53
CA ASN A 107 1.03 -0.99 -3.51
C ASN A 107 -0.20 -1.61 -2.85
N PHE A 108 -1.37 -1.49 -3.46
CA PHE A 108 -2.61 -2.04 -2.91
C PHE A 108 -3.63 -2.41 -3.99
N HIS A 109 -4.46 -3.39 -3.70
CA HIS A 109 -5.64 -3.70 -4.49
C HIS A 109 -6.77 -2.71 -4.17
N PRO A 110 -7.47 -2.13 -5.17
CA PRO A 110 -8.52 -1.15 -4.92
C PRO A 110 -9.61 -1.62 -3.97
N GLY A 111 -10.11 -2.83 -4.19
CA GLY A 111 -11.17 -3.41 -3.36
C GLY A 111 -12.24 -4.12 -4.16
N SER A 112 -13.40 -4.33 -3.53
CA SER A 112 -14.48 -5.17 -4.07
C SER A 112 -15.84 -4.70 -3.56
N HIS A 113 -16.84 -4.70 -4.43
CA HIS A 113 -18.24 -4.37 -4.08
C HIS A 113 -19.01 -5.55 -3.44
N LEU A 114 -18.39 -6.73 -3.35
CA LEU A 114 -18.94 -7.96 -2.76
C LEU A 114 -20.35 -8.31 -3.25
N ASN A 115 -20.76 -7.83 -4.43
CA ASN A 115 -22.11 -7.95 -4.99
C ASN A 115 -23.25 -7.41 -4.09
N LYS A 116 -22.91 -6.48 -3.15
CA LYS A 116 -23.85 -5.87 -2.21
C LYS A 116 -24.19 -4.42 -2.55
N ILE A 117 -23.32 -3.74 -3.28
CA ILE A 117 -23.50 -2.37 -3.77
C ILE A 117 -23.09 -2.32 -5.23
N THR A 118 -23.38 -1.21 -5.93
CA THR A 118 -22.92 -1.02 -7.31
C THR A 118 -21.40 -0.85 -7.38
N ALA A 119 -20.81 -1.19 -8.52
CA ALA A 119 -19.38 -0.96 -8.75
C ALA A 119 -19.03 0.53 -8.56
N LEU A 120 -19.87 1.44 -9.06
CA LEU A 120 -19.66 2.89 -8.93
C LEU A 120 -19.62 3.33 -7.47
N MET A 121 -20.58 2.92 -6.64
CA MET A 121 -20.57 3.24 -5.21
C MET A 121 -19.32 2.70 -4.49
N SER A 122 -18.80 1.55 -4.94
CA SER A 122 -17.58 1.01 -4.36
C SER A 122 -16.34 1.79 -4.81
N LEU A 123 -16.29 2.25 -6.06
CA LEU A 123 -15.23 3.13 -6.58
C LEU A 123 -15.18 4.47 -5.84
N ASP A 124 -16.36 5.09 -5.56
CA ASP A 124 -16.46 6.30 -4.75
C ASP A 124 -15.84 6.10 -3.34
N ARG A 125 -16.18 4.97 -2.69
CA ARG A 125 -15.64 4.61 -1.37
C ARG A 125 -14.13 4.37 -1.40
N ILE A 126 -13.62 3.76 -2.47
CA ILE A 126 -12.18 3.55 -2.65
C ILE A 126 -11.48 4.90 -2.72
N ALA A 127 -11.94 5.83 -3.57
CA ALA A 127 -11.36 7.16 -3.70
C ALA A 127 -11.41 7.95 -2.39
N GLU A 128 -12.55 7.91 -1.69
CA GLU A 128 -12.70 8.53 -0.36
C GLU A 128 -11.72 7.92 0.67
N SER A 129 -11.59 6.59 0.69
CA SER A 129 -10.68 5.89 1.61
C SER A 129 -9.22 6.24 1.38
N ILE A 130 -8.81 6.37 0.10
CA ILE A 130 -7.49 6.85 -0.28
C ILE A 130 -7.26 8.27 0.21
N ASN A 131 -8.21 9.19 0.00
CA ASN A 131 -8.11 10.57 0.45
C ASN A 131 -7.95 10.66 1.97
N ILE A 132 -8.75 9.90 2.74
CA ILE A 132 -8.63 9.83 4.20
C ILE A 132 -7.24 9.33 4.63
N ALA A 133 -6.68 8.34 3.94
CA ALA A 133 -5.35 7.84 4.26
C ALA A 133 -4.25 8.85 3.94
N LEU A 134 -4.33 9.53 2.79
CA LEU A 134 -3.36 10.55 2.38
C LEU A 134 -3.41 11.80 3.28
N ASP A 135 -4.57 12.13 3.85
CA ASP A 135 -4.70 13.21 4.83
C ASP A 135 -4.05 12.88 6.19
N ARG A 136 -3.88 11.60 6.50
CA ARG A 136 -3.36 11.11 7.79
C ARG A 136 -1.90 10.63 7.73
N THR A 137 -1.31 10.53 6.54
CA THR A 137 0.06 10.02 6.32
C THR A 137 0.84 10.95 5.41
N HIS A 138 2.17 10.92 5.50
CA HIS A 138 3.02 11.84 4.75
C HIS A 138 4.15 11.12 4.04
N GLY A 139 4.50 11.60 2.85
CA GLY A 139 5.67 11.13 2.10
C GLY A 139 5.53 9.73 1.50
N VAL A 140 4.34 9.13 1.52
CA VAL A 140 4.06 7.81 0.94
C VAL A 140 3.00 7.94 -0.14
N THR A 141 3.31 7.49 -1.35
CA THR A 141 2.39 7.43 -2.48
C THR A 141 1.58 6.14 -2.43
N ALA A 142 0.26 6.23 -2.50
CA ALA A 142 -0.61 5.09 -2.69
C ALA A 142 -0.55 4.64 -4.16
N VAL A 143 -0.10 3.43 -4.43
CA VAL A 143 0.06 2.86 -5.78
C VAL A 143 -1.03 1.85 -6.04
N ILE A 144 -1.95 2.16 -6.94
CA ILE A 144 -3.08 1.27 -7.27
C ILE A 144 -2.60 0.15 -8.19
N GLU A 145 -2.85 -1.10 -7.79
CA GLU A 145 -2.59 -2.25 -8.62
C GLU A 145 -3.75 -2.54 -9.58
N ASN A 146 -3.43 -2.78 -10.85
CA ASN A 146 -4.40 -3.28 -11.82
C ASN A 146 -4.71 -4.76 -11.52
N THR A 147 -5.96 -5.06 -11.22
CA THR A 147 -6.40 -6.40 -10.81
C THR A 147 -6.89 -7.25 -11.99
N ALA A 148 -7.03 -8.56 -11.78
CA ALA A 148 -7.49 -9.48 -12.82
C ALA A 148 -9.03 -9.49 -13.02
N GLY A 149 -9.80 -8.72 -12.25
CA GLY A 149 -11.26 -8.63 -12.41
C GLY A 149 -12.03 -9.90 -12.02
N GLN A 150 -11.51 -10.67 -11.07
CA GLN A 150 -12.17 -11.88 -10.61
C GLN A 150 -13.31 -11.54 -9.63
N GLY A 151 -14.47 -12.19 -9.83
CA GLY A 151 -15.62 -12.04 -8.94
C GLY A 151 -16.15 -10.61 -8.92
N SER A 152 -16.09 -9.98 -7.74
CA SER A 152 -16.53 -8.59 -7.50
C SER A 152 -15.39 -7.60 -7.29
N ASN A 153 -14.15 -7.99 -7.62
CA ASN A 153 -12.98 -7.12 -7.50
C ASN A 153 -13.00 -6.02 -8.54
N LEU A 154 -12.57 -4.83 -8.14
CA LEU A 154 -12.48 -3.63 -8.95
C LEU A 154 -11.02 -3.29 -9.30
N GLY A 155 -10.83 -2.38 -10.27
CA GLY A 155 -9.51 -1.99 -10.75
C GLY A 155 -8.98 -2.87 -11.89
N PHE A 156 -9.82 -3.69 -12.49
CA PHE A 156 -9.46 -4.51 -13.65
C PHE A 156 -9.57 -3.76 -14.99
N ALA A 157 -10.44 -2.76 -15.07
CA ALA A 157 -10.60 -1.90 -16.24
C ALA A 157 -9.88 -0.56 -16.00
N PHE A 158 -9.22 -0.06 -17.03
CA PHE A 158 -8.49 1.22 -16.93
C PHE A 158 -9.41 2.40 -16.62
N GLU A 159 -10.67 2.35 -17.05
CA GLU A 159 -11.69 3.35 -16.74
C GLU A 159 -12.00 3.41 -15.23
N GLN A 160 -11.95 2.26 -14.53
CA GLN A 160 -12.11 2.21 -13.08
C GLN A 160 -10.91 2.83 -12.36
N LEU A 161 -9.70 2.56 -12.85
CA LEU A 161 -8.48 3.17 -12.29
C LEU A 161 -8.48 4.69 -12.55
N ALA A 162 -8.82 5.13 -13.75
CA ALA A 162 -8.94 6.54 -14.08
C ALA A 162 -9.97 7.23 -13.17
N TYR A 163 -11.14 6.62 -12.97
CA TYR A 163 -12.18 7.14 -12.08
C TYR A 163 -11.69 7.33 -10.65
N ILE A 164 -10.99 6.33 -10.08
CA ILE A 164 -10.42 6.44 -8.73
C ILE A 164 -9.37 7.56 -8.68
N ILE A 165 -8.49 7.64 -9.68
CA ILE A 165 -7.43 8.66 -9.75
C ILE A 165 -8.02 10.06 -9.84
N ASP A 166 -9.05 10.28 -10.67
CA ASP A 166 -9.70 11.58 -10.86
C ASP A 166 -10.38 12.09 -9.58
N LEU A 167 -10.93 11.19 -8.78
CA LEU A 167 -11.61 11.52 -7.52
C LEU A 167 -10.69 11.53 -6.30
N SER A 168 -9.49 10.99 -6.41
CA SER A 168 -8.55 10.90 -5.29
C SER A 168 -7.38 11.88 -5.43
N LEU A 169 -6.69 12.11 -4.32
CA LEU A 169 -5.47 12.94 -4.26
C LEU A 169 -4.20 12.14 -4.56
N ILE A 170 -4.35 10.91 -5.07
CA ILE A 170 -3.26 9.94 -5.25
C ILE A 170 -2.12 10.44 -6.15
N HIS A 171 -2.40 11.34 -7.09
CA HIS A 171 -1.43 11.91 -8.04
C HIS A 171 -0.90 13.29 -7.62
N ILE A 172 -1.34 13.84 -6.47
CA ILE A 172 -0.87 15.12 -5.96
C ILE A 172 0.39 14.86 -5.11
N SER A 173 1.52 14.84 -5.77
CA SER A 173 2.83 14.69 -5.13
C SER A 173 3.41 15.98 -4.55
N GLU A 174 2.69 17.11 -4.63
CA GLU A 174 3.18 18.39 -4.10
C GLU A 174 2.33 18.87 -2.91
N PRO A 175 2.97 19.29 -1.80
CA PRO A 175 2.27 19.75 -0.60
C PRO A 175 1.57 21.11 -0.74
N THR A 176 1.53 21.71 -1.91
CA THR A 176 1.12 23.12 -2.10
C THR A 176 -0.23 23.35 -2.78
N ARG A 177 -1.02 22.32 -3.09
CA ARG A 177 -2.40 22.53 -3.56
C ARG A 177 -3.44 21.96 -2.61
N ARG A 178 -3.53 22.52 -1.40
CA ARG A 178 -4.84 22.60 -0.74
C ARG A 178 -5.71 23.48 -1.65
N ARG A 179 -6.70 22.89 -2.30
CA ARG A 179 -7.79 23.69 -2.87
C ARG A 179 -8.44 24.41 -1.68
N GLY A 180 -8.18 25.71 -1.59
CA GLY A 180 -8.97 26.56 -0.72
C GLY A 180 -10.43 26.43 -1.14
N ILE A 181 -11.29 26.28 -0.14
CA ILE A 181 -12.74 26.40 -0.22
C ILE A 181 -13.09 27.79 -0.70
#